data_3f51aab0ee58ea9b42497409bef380b8
#
_entry.id   3f51aab0ee58ea9b42497409bef380b8
#
_cell.length_a   1.000
_cell.length_b   1.000
_cell.length_c   1.000
_cell.angle_alpha   90.00
_cell.angle_beta   90.00
_cell.angle_gamma   90.00
#
_symmetry.space_group_name_H-M   'P 1'
#
loop_
_entity.id
_entity.type
_entity.pdbx_description
1 polymer ?
#
loop_
_entity_poly.entity_id
_entity_poly.type
_entity_poly.pdbx_seq_one_letter_code
_entity_poly.pdbx_strand_id
1 'polypeptide(L)'
;DVGFIVFNHQTYPNLINFFKEIDIEIEKSDMSFSVSVEDTNYEYCGKGLSGIFANKSNLLNIEFLKMFFDILKFYKTCDNISEIDQKITLDDFLKKNKWSKGFINYHIIPMVSAIWSMPPYEAGKMPMSFFLKFFQNHGLFKLKNRPQWYTVTQRSRAYVNKVLSLISGQYYKNYRIKSVKRISSGVQVYYGGNNEFFHYDKVVLATHANEALNLIDNPLDEERNILSNFSYRENLAILHTDENIMPKNKDVWSSWNSFVDKKNTSKNSLSYWLNLLQNLKNEKNIFLTLNPIKKISEDKIIKKINFTHPYYDQKALDNQKNLKSIQNKENILFCGSYFGYGFHEDGIKS
;
A
#
# COMPACT_ATOMS: atom_id res chain seq x y z
N ASP A 1 1.55 -13.07 -6.76
CA ASP A 1 1.41 -12.38 -5.47
C ASP A 1 0.17 -11.50 -5.46
N VAL A 2 -0.39 -11.28 -4.29
CA VAL A 2 -1.58 -10.43 -4.09
C VAL A 2 -1.38 -9.39 -2.98
N GLY A 3 -0.25 -9.43 -2.30
CA GLY A 3 0.17 -8.45 -1.29
C GLY A 3 1.33 -7.62 -1.80
N PHE A 4 2.56 -7.94 -1.39
CA PHE A 4 3.76 -7.29 -1.93
C PHE A 4 4.02 -7.71 -3.38
N ILE A 5 4.23 -6.73 -4.26
CA ILE A 5 4.39 -7.00 -5.69
C ILE A 5 5.60 -6.26 -6.28
N VAL A 6 5.79 -4.97 -5.99
CA VAL A 6 6.78 -4.13 -6.67
C VAL A 6 7.63 -3.32 -5.69
N PHE A 7 8.86 -3.02 -6.13
CA PHE A 7 9.85 -2.19 -5.42
C PHE A 7 10.76 -1.51 -6.44
N ASN A 8 11.63 -0.61 -5.99
CA ASN A 8 12.60 0.05 -6.85
C ASN A 8 13.93 0.28 -6.10
N HIS A 9 15.00 0.51 -6.82
CA HIS A 9 16.34 0.69 -6.23
C HIS A 9 16.50 1.97 -5.41
N GLN A 10 15.69 3.00 -5.69
CA GLN A 10 15.84 4.30 -5.05
C GLN A 10 15.24 4.33 -3.64
N THR A 11 14.07 3.71 -3.46
CA THR A 11 13.28 3.83 -2.23
C THR A 11 13.19 2.53 -1.42
N TYR A 12 13.84 1.45 -1.89
CA TYR A 12 13.89 0.15 -1.21
C TYR A 12 15.33 -0.36 -1.02
N PRO A 13 16.28 0.47 -0.47
CA PRO A 13 17.69 0.09 -0.39
C PRO A 13 17.93 -1.12 0.51
N ASN A 14 17.25 -1.23 1.67
CA ASN A 14 17.43 -2.35 2.59
C ASN A 14 16.88 -3.65 2.00
N LEU A 15 15.69 -3.59 1.37
CA LEU A 15 15.10 -4.75 0.70
C LEU A 15 15.97 -5.24 -0.46
N ILE A 16 16.51 -4.33 -1.27
CA ILE A 16 17.42 -4.66 -2.37
C ILE A 16 18.71 -5.30 -1.85
N ASN A 17 19.29 -4.76 -0.78
CA ASN A 17 20.48 -5.35 -0.17
C ASN A 17 20.18 -6.75 0.37
N PHE A 18 19.05 -6.92 1.04
CA PHE A 18 18.61 -8.23 1.52
C PHE A 18 18.45 -9.23 0.37
N PHE A 19 17.81 -8.84 -0.74
CA PHE A 19 17.68 -9.73 -1.92
C PHE A 19 19.04 -10.10 -2.52
N LYS A 20 20.00 -9.17 -2.54
CA LYS A 20 21.37 -9.47 -2.98
C LYS A 20 22.09 -10.45 -2.04
N GLU A 21 21.97 -10.26 -0.73
CA GLU A 21 22.60 -11.15 0.28
C GLU A 21 22.11 -12.59 0.18
N ILE A 22 20.83 -12.78 -0.12
CA ILE A 22 20.23 -14.12 -0.25
C ILE A 22 20.10 -14.59 -1.71
N ASP A 23 20.72 -13.89 -2.66
CA ASP A 23 20.76 -14.24 -4.09
C ASP A 23 19.36 -14.43 -4.70
N ILE A 24 18.52 -13.41 -4.60
CA ILE A 24 17.18 -13.39 -5.18
C ILE A 24 17.18 -12.60 -6.49
N GLU A 25 16.73 -13.26 -7.56
CA GLU A 25 16.56 -12.65 -8.86
C GLU A 25 15.37 -11.71 -8.91
N ILE A 26 15.57 -10.55 -9.56
CA ILE A 26 14.55 -9.53 -9.77
C ILE A 26 14.41 -9.21 -11.25
N GLU A 27 13.21 -8.87 -11.68
CA GLU A 27 12.90 -8.50 -13.06
C GLU A 27 12.16 -7.14 -13.12
N LYS A 28 12.28 -6.44 -14.27
CA LYS A 28 11.59 -5.15 -14.47
C LYS A 28 10.08 -5.35 -14.43
N SER A 29 9.38 -4.41 -13.81
CA SER A 29 7.92 -4.36 -13.75
C SER A 29 7.40 -3.05 -14.31
N ASP A 30 6.14 -3.05 -14.73
CA ASP A 30 5.37 -1.86 -15.09
C ASP A 30 4.64 -1.31 -13.87
N MET A 31 4.69 0.01 -13.67
CA MET A 31 3.99 0.69 -12.58
C MET A 31 3.12 1.82 -13.14
N SER A 32 2.39 1.53 -14.19
CA SER A 32 1.44 2.46 -14.80
C SER A 32 0.14 2.56 -13.99
N PHE A 33 -0.49 3.72 -14.07
CA PHE A 33 -1.74 4.02 -13.38
C PHE A 33 -2.76 4.58 -14.35
N SER A 34 -4.00 4.11 -14.25
CA SER A 34 -5.15 4.62 -15.01
C SER A 34 -6.33 4.97 -14.11
N VAL A 35 -7.17 5.85 -14.61
CA VAL A 35 -8.46 6.20 -14.00
C VAL A 35 -9.56 6.06 -15.03
N SER A 36 -10.65 5.46 -14.61
CA SER A 36 -11.90 5.32 -15.36
C SER A 36 -13.06 5.79 -14.47
N VAL A 37 -13.92 6.65 -15.02
CA VAL A 37 -15.08 7.21 -14.30
C VAL A 37 -16.35 6.58 -14.84
N GLU A 38 -17.18 6.04 -13.94
CA GLU A 38 -18.40 5.33 -14.27
C GLU A 38 -19.35 6.15 -15.17
N ASP A 39 -20.00 5.46 -16.09
CA ASP A 39 -20.99 6.04 -17.03
C ASP A 39 -20.48 7.26 -17.82
N THR A 40 -19.18 7.31 -18.04
CA THR A 40 -18.56 8.38 -18.85
C THR A 40 -17.53 7.79 -19.81
N ASN A 41 -17.06 8.65 -20.75
CA ASN A 41 -15.88 8.38 -21.56
C ASN A 41 -14.59 8.93 -20.90
N TYR A 42 -14.64 9.22 -19.60
CA TYR A 42 -13.53 9.80 -18.87
C TYR A 42 -12.56 8.70 -18.43
N GLU A 43 -11.74 8.28 -19.38
CA GLU A 43 -10.71 7.25 -19.17
C GLU A 43 -9.37 7.79 -19.65
N TYR A 44 -8.33 7.61 -18.83
CA TYR A 44 -6.97 8.01 -19.16
C TYR A 44 -5.93 7.22 -18.35
N CYS A 45 -4.69 7.21 -18.82
CA CYS A 45 -3.57 6.64 -18.07
C CYS A 45 -2.31 7.50 -18.14
N GLY A 46 -1.37 7.25 -17.24
CA GLY A 46 -0.12 7.99 -17.11
C GLY A 46 0.98 7.66 -18.13
N LYS A 47 0.66 6.99 -19.24
CA LYS A 47 1.62 6.59 -20.30
C LYS A 47 1.90 7.74 -21.29
N GLY A 48 2.18 8.95 -20.79
CA GLY A 48 2.42 10.13 -21.60
C GLY A 48 1.15 10.74 -22.22
N LEU A 49 1.33 11.63 -23.20
CA LEU A 49 0.19 12.33 -23.83
C LEU A 49 -0.77 11.38 -24.55
N SER A 50 -0.27 10.32 -25.17
CA SER A 50 -1.11 9.30 -25.82
C SER A 50 -2.03 8.60 -24.84
N GLY A 51 -1.56 8.29 -23.64
CA GLY A 51 -2.38 7.70 -22.58
C GLY A 51 -3.36 8.69 -21.96
N ILE A 52 -2.95 9.94 -21.75
CA ILE A 52 -3.84 10.99 -21.21
C ILE A 52 -5.00 11.26 -22.19
N PHE A 53 -4.72 11.32 -23.50
CA PHE A 53 -5.70 11.60 -24.56
C PHE A 53 -6.07 10.35 -25.37
N ALA A 54 -5.99 9.15 -24.77
CA ALA A 54 -6.39 7.91 -25.41
C ALA A 54 -7.85 7.93 -25.87
N ASN A 55 -8.71 8.60 -25.09
CA ASN A 55 -10.03 8.98 -25.56
C ASN A 55 -9.97 10.38 -26.17
N LYS A 56 -10.05 10.48 -27.51
CA LYS A 56 -9.94 11.74 -28.25
C LYS A 56 -11.02 12.78 -27.86
N SER A 57 -12.18 12.35 -27.36
CA SER A 57 -13.22 13.27 -26.87
C SER A 57 -12.77 14.12 -25.69
N ASN A 58 -11.76 13.65 -24.93
CA ASN A 58 -11.18 14.40 -23.81
C ASN A 58 -10.44 15.68 -24.26
N LEU A 59 -10.01 15.76 -25.52
CA LEU A 59 -9.40 16.98 -26.09
C LEU A 59 -10.39 18.15 -26.18
N LEU A 60 -11.69 17.88 -26.28
CA LEU A 60 -12.76 18.87 -26.35
C LEU A 60 -13.47 19.06 -24.98
N ASN A 61 -13.08 18.32 -23.96
CA ASN A 61 -13.67 18.38 -22.63
C ASN A 61 -12.94 19.39 -21.75
N ILE A 62 -13.55 20.56 -21.53
CA ILE A 62 -12.95 21.65 -20.74
C ILE A 62 -12.63 21.22 -19.31
N GLU A 63 -13.48 20.39 -18.66
CA GLU A 63 -13.21 19.91 -17.31
C GLU A 63 -12.01 18.96 -17.28
N PHE A 64 -11.87 18.12 -18.31
CA PHE A 64 -10.71 17.25 -18.45
C PHE A 64 -9.42 18.06 -18.67
N LEU A 65 -9.46 19.06 -19.53
CA LEU A 65 -8.32 19.95 -19.78
C LEU A 65 -7.92 20.71 -18.50
N LYS A 66 -8.88 21.21 -17.74
CA LYS A 66 -8.61 21.83 -16.42
C LYS A 66 -7.92 20.85 -15.48
N MET A 67 -8.42 19.62 -15.38
CA MET A 67 -7.77 18.58 -14.58
C MET A 67 -6.33 18.34 -15.03
N PHE A 68 -6.10 18.20 -16.33
CA PHE A 68 -4.75 17.97 -16.87
C PHE A 68 -3.78 19.09 -16.51
N PHE A 69 -4.17 20.35 -16.68
CA PHE A 69 -3.33 21.48 -16.28
C PHE A 69 -3.13 21.56 -14.76
N ASP A 70 -4.14 21.22 -13.98
CA ASP A 70 -4.01 21.13 -12.53
C ASP A 70 -3.04 20.04 -12.09
N ILE A 71 -2.99 18.88 -12.76
CA ILE A 71 -1.99 17.84 -12.51
C ILE A 71 -0.58 18.43 -12.68
N LEU A 72 -0.32 19.09 -13.81
CA LEU A 72 1.00 19.66 -14.09
C LEU A 72 1.40 20.73 -13.05
N LYS A 73 0.45 21.62 -12.74
CA LYS A 73 0.63 22.68 -11.74
C LYS A 73 0.87 22.10 -10.34
N PHE A 74 0.07 21.13 -9.93
CA PHE A 74 0.18 20.50 -8.62
C PHE A 74 1.53 19.80 -8.45
N TYR A 75 1.95 19.00 -9.43
CA TYR A 75 3.22 18.30 -9.40
C TYR A 75 4.39 19.27 -9.28
N LYS A 76 4.41 20.34 -10.11
CA LYS A 76 5.43 21.38 -10.03
C LYS A 76 5.42 22.11 -8.68
N THR A 77 4.24 22.41 -8.14
CA THR A 77 4.10 23.09 -6.84
C THR A 77 4.60 22.19 -5.71
N CYS A 78 4.15 20.93 -5.65
CA CYS A 78 4.47 20.03 -4.55
C CYS A 78 5.92 19.52 -4.58
N ASP A 79 6.53 19.39 -5.76
CA ASP A 79 7.95 19.00 -5.87
C ASP A 79 8.90 20.05 -5.27
N ASN A 80 8.47 21.32 -5.22
CA ASN A 80 9.26 22.46 -4.70
C ASN A 80 8.93 22.82 -3.23
N ILE A 81 7.98 22.14 -2.58
CA ILE A 81 7.68 22.40 -1.16
C ILE A 81 8.72 21.66 -0.30
N SER A 82 9.55 22.42 0.42
CA SER A 82 10.52 21.87 1.37
C SER A 82 9.92 21.65 2.77
N GLU A 83 9.03 22.56 3.18
CA GLU A 83 8.40 22.53 4.50
C GLU A 83 6.92 22.85 4.41
N ILE A 84 6.12 22.18 5.23
CA ILE A 84 4.69 22.42 5.38
C ILE A 84 4.29 22.17 6.83
N ASP A 85 3.29 22.90 7.30
CA ASP A 85 2.69 22.69 8.61
C ASP A 85 2.19 21.24 8.73
N GLN A 86 2.66 20.54 9.75
CA GLN A 86 2.34 19.14 10.00
C GLN A 86 0.85 18.88 10.29
N LYS A 87 0.10 19.92 10.67
CA LYS A 87 -1.33 19.81 10.99
C LYS A 87 -2.24 19.94 9.78
N ILE A 88 -1.71 20.38 8.63
CA ILE A 88 -2.50 20.54 7.40
C ILE A 88 -2.74 19.17 6.76
N THR A 89 -4.01 18.88 6.45
CA THR A 89 -4.40 17.69 5.69
C THR A 89 -4.30 17.94 4.18
N LEU A 90 -4.33 16.86 3.39
CA LEU A 90 -4.42 16.97 1.93
C LEU A 90 -5.66 17.76 1.51
N ASP A 91 -6.83 17.53 2.13
CA ASP A 91 -8.08 18.25 1.87
C ASP A 91 -7.93 19.75 2.13
N ASP A 92 -7.29 20.14 3.24
CA ASP A 92 -7.07 21.57 3.56
C ASP A 92 -6.19 22.22 2.51
N PHE A 93 -5.12 21.53 2.09
CA PHE A 93 -4.24 22.01 1.04
C PHE A 93 -4.96 22.17 -0.30
N LEU A 94 -5.77 21.18 -0.68
CA LEU A 94 -6.54 21.20 -1.91
C LEU A 94 -7.59 22.32 -1.92
N LYS A 95 -8.33 22.51 -0.83
CA LYS A 95 -9.34 23.58 -0.67
C LYS A 95 -8.71 24.97 -0.72
N LYS A 96 -7.62 25.18 0.01
CA LYS A 96 -6.91 26.49 0.08
C LYS A 96 -6.45 26.96 -1.31
N ASN A 97 -6.01 26.04 -2.15
CA ASN A 97 -5.42 26.35 -3.46
C ASN A 97 -6.42 26.31 -4.63
N LYS A 98 -7.71 26.07 -4.38
CA LYS A 98 -8.83 26.09 -5.35
C LYS A 98 -8.59 25.21 -6.60
N TRP A 99 -8.14 23.98 -6.40
CA TRP A 99 -7.97 23.00 -7.48
C TRP A 99 -9.33 22.58 -8.06
N SER A 100 -9.37 22.20 -9.35
CA SER A 100 -10.61 21.74 -9.99
C SER A 100 -11.15 20.45 -9.37
N LYS A 101 -12.47 20.29 -9.39
CA LYS A 101 -13.13 19.06 -8.92
C LYS A 101 -12.67 17.84 -9.69
N GLY A 102 -12.40 17.97 -11.00
CA GLY A 102 -11.87 16.90 -11.83
C GLY A 102 -10.50 16.44 -11.33
N PHE A 103 -9.59 17.36 -11.00
CA PHE A 103 -8.29 17.03 -10.43
C PHE A 103 -8.42 16.32 -9.08
N ILE A 104 -9.26 16.83 -8.19
CA ILE A 104 -9.44 16.25 -6.85
C ILE A 104 -10.04 14.85 -6.96
N ASN A 105 -11.21 14.73 -7.63
CA ASN A 105 -12.02 13.52 -7.60
C ASN A 105 -11.55 12.43 -8.57
N TYR A 106 -10.86 12.82 -9.66
CA TYR A 106 -10.51 11.88 -10.74
C TYR A 106 -9.00 11.73 -10.95
N HIS A 107 -8.17 12.36 -10.09
CA HIS A 107 -6.73 12.16 -10.14
C HIS A 107 -6.11 11.95 -8.75
N ILE A 108 -6.06 13.00 -7.91
CA ILE A 108 -5.24 12.93 -6.69
C ILE A 108 -5.83 12.02 -5.61
N ILE A 109 -7.12 12.11 -5.33
CA ILE A 109 -7.78 11.25 -4.34
C ILE A 109 -7.78 9.78 -4.78
N PRO A 110 -8.13 9.41 -6.04
CA PRO A 110 -7.99 8.03 -6.52
C PRO A 110 -6.56 7.49 -6.43
N MET A 111 -5.55 8.32 -6.69
CA MET A 111 -4.14 7.91 -6.59
C MET A 111 -3.73 7.64 -5.14
N VAL A 112 -4.06 8.53 -4.20
CA VAL A 112 -3.80 8.34 -2.78
C VAL A 112 -4.52 7.12 -2.24
N SER A 113 -5.81 6.96 -2.59
CA SER A 113 -6.61 5.79 -2.24
C SER A 113 -5.97 4.49 -2.75
N ALA A 114 -5.43 4.50 -3.97
CA ALA A 114 -4.78 3.33 -4.56
C ALA A 114 -3.49 2.96 -3.81
N ILE A 115 -2.64 3.94 -3.48
CA ILE A 115 -1.34 3.70 -2.84
C ILE A 115 -1.50 3.10 -1.43
N TRP A 116 -2.45 3.58 -0.64
CA TRP A 116 -2.64 3.13 0.75
C TRP A 116 -3.89 2.28 0.97
N SER A 117 -4.56 1.85 -0.10
CA SER A 117 -5.76 0.99 -0.04
C SER A 117 -6.83 1.54 0.90
N MET A 118 -7.04 2.86 0.88
CA MET A 118 -7.99 3.56 1.75
C MET A 118 -9.16 4.14 0.96
N PRO A 119 -10.35 4.29 1.58
CA PRO A 119 -11.48 4.92 0.90
C PRO A 119 -11.21 6.41 0.61
N PRO A 120 -11.80 6.96 -0.46
CA PRO A 120 -11.57 8.35 -0.88
C PRO A 120 -11.80 9.41 0.21
N TYR A 121 -12.81 9.22 1.06
CA TYR A 121 -13.12 10.16 2.14
C TYR A 121 -12.07 10.19 3.27
N GLU A 122 -11.24 9.15 3.36
CA GLU A 122 -10.11 9.11 4.29
C GLU A 122 -8.81 9.60 3.64
N ALA A 123 -8.66 9.42 2.33
CA ALA A 123 -7.48 9.85 1.59
C ALA A 123 -7.21 11.36 1.76
N GLY A 124 -8.27 12.18 1.73
CA GLY A 124 -8.16 13.62 1.94
C GLY A 124 -7.73 14.04 3.36
N LYS A 125 -7.98 13.18 4.37
CA LYS A 125 -7.59 13.45 5.77
C LYS A 125 -6.13 13.13 6.07
N MET A 126 -5.41 12.54 5.11
CA MET A 126 -3.99 12.24 5.26
C MET A 126 -3.20 13.53 5.55
N PRO A 127 -2.25 13.52 6.51
CA PRO A 127 -1.35 14.65 6.73
C PRO A 127 -0.57 15.02 5.47
N MET A 128 -0.65 16.28 5.05
CA MET A 128 0.00 16.73 3.81
C MET A 128 1.51 16.56 3.83
N SER A 129 2.14 16.68 5.00
CA SER A 129 3.58 16.45 5.16
C SER A 129 3.99 15.01 4.85
N PHE A 130 3.17 14.03 5.25
CA PHE A 130 3.39 12.60 4.97
C PHE A 130 3.22 12.30 3.48
N PHE A 131 2.14 12.79 2.88
CA PHE A 131 1.89 12.71 1.45
C PHE A 131 3.05 13.28 0.63
N LEU A 132 3.49 14.53 0.93
CA LEU A 132 4.58 15.19 0.20
C LEU A 132 5.88 14.39 0.26
N LYS A 133 6.32 14.00 1.45
CA LYS A 133 7.55 13.23 1.63
C LYS A 133 7.53 11.92 0.84
N PHE A 134 6.41 11.20 0.90
CA PHE A 134 6.26 9.96 0.15
C PHE A 134 6.36 10.19 -1.35
N PHE A 135 5.59 11.14 -1.90
CA PHE A 135 5.56 11.41 -3.33
C PHE A 135 6.91 11.94 -3.86
N GLN A 136 7.58 12.81 -3.10
CA GLN A 136 8.92 13.31 -3.43
C GLN A 136 9.95 12.17 -3.43
N ASN A 137 9.99 11.36 -2.37
CA ASN A 137 10.92 10.24 -2.25
C ASN A 137 10.76 9.23 -3.40
N HIS A 138 9.52 8.93 -3.79
CA HIS A 138 9.21 7.98 -4.85
C HIS A 138 9.23 8.60 -6.26
N GLY A 139 9.56 9.90 -6.38
CA GLY A 139 9.61 10.61 -7.67
C GLY A 139 8.25 10.68 -8.37
N LEU A 140 7.13 10.62 -7.63
CA LEU A 140 5.78 10.57 -8.20
C LEU A 140 5.34 11.91 -8.79
N PHE A 141 5.94 13.02 -8.38
CA PHE A 141 5.74 14.34 -9.00
C PHE A 141 6.51 14.52 -10.30
N LYS A 142 7.47 13.64 -10.62
CA LYS A 142 8.28 13.73 -11.84
C LYS A 142 7.47 13.21 -13.03
N LEU A 143 7.50 13.96 -14.13
CA LEU A 143 6.89 13.55 -15.41
C LEU A 143 7.85 12.70 -16.26
N LYS A 144 9.16 12.88 -16.07
CA LYS A 144 10.25 12.16 -16.75
C LYS A 144 11.22 11.60 -15.71
N ASN A 145 12.02 10.62 -16.11
CA ASN A 145 13.05 10.01 -15.25
C ASN A 145 12.48 9.46 -13.93
N ARG A 146 11.31 8.84 -14.00
CA ARG A 146 10.74 8.08 -12.86
C ARG A 146 11.58 6.84 -12.56
N PRO A 147 11.67 6.42 -11.31
CA PRO A 147 12.36 5.18 -10.96
C PRO A 147 11.82 3.98 -11.77
N GLN A 148 12.72 3.10 -12.23
CA GLN A 148 12.32 1.81 -12.76
C GLN A 148 11.85 0.93 -11.61
N TRP A 149 10.67 0.35 -11.75
CA TRP A 149 10.12 -0.62 -10.81
C TRP A 149 10.51 -2.04 -11.18
N TYR A 150 10.58 -2.88 -10.16
CA TYR A 150 10.96 -4.28 -10.26
C TYR A 150 9.99 -5.15 -9.48
N THR A 151 9.95 -6.43 -9.80
CA THR A 151 9.27 -7.49 -9.05
C THR A 151 10.24 -8.65 -8.86
N VAL A 152 9.95 -9.54 -7.91
CA VAL A 152 10.78 -10.73 -7.68
C VAL A 152 10.49 -11.74 -8.79
N THR A 153 11.52 -12.26 -9.46
CA THR A 153 11.41 -13.39 -10.39
C THR A 153 10.87 -14.60 -9.62
N GLN A 154 9.87 -15.28 -10.16
CA GLN A 154 9.13 -16.37 -9.49
C GLN A 154 8.34 -15.95 -8.22
N ARG A 155 8.15 -14.64 -7.98
CA ARG A 155 7.28 -14.08 -6.94
C ARG A 155 7.84 -14.19 -5.52
N SER A 156 7.07 -13.72 -4.56
CA SER A 156 7.49 -13.66 -3.14
C SER A 156 7.83 -15.03 -2.56
N ARG A 157 7.24 -16.12 -3.09
CA ARG A 157 7.57 -17.48 -2.65
C ARG A 157 9.06 -17.80 -2.82
N ALA A 158 9.73 -17.24 -3.84
CA ALA A 158 11.14 -17.47 -4.07
C ALA A 158 11.99 -17.02 -2.88
N TYR A 159 11.86 -15.75 -2.46
CA TYR A 159 12.64 -15.27 -1.31
C TYR A 159 12.19 -15.88 0.02
N VAL A 160 10.89 -16.17 0.20
CA VAL A 160 10.41 -16.85 1.41
C VAL A 160 11.05 -18.23 1.54
N ASN A 161 11.04 -19.04 0.48
CA ASN A 161 11.67 -20.37 0.48
C ASN A 161 13.18 -20.27 0.71
N LYS A 162 13.84 -19.28 0.10
CA LYS A 162 15.27 -19.05 0.28
C LYS A 162 15.60 -18.73 1.73
N VAL A 163 14.86 -17.80 2.34
CA VAL A 163 15.02 -17.44 3.77
C VAL A 163 14.83 -18.67 4.65
N LEU A 164 13.75 -19.43 4.42
CA LEU A 164 13.49 -20.64 5.21
C LEU A 164 14.63 -21.68 5.10
N SER A 165 15.30 -21.77 3.95
CA SER A 165 16.46 -22.66 3.78
C SER A 165 17.72 -22.17 4.49
N LEU A 166 17.80 -20.87 4.83
CA LEU A 166 18.94 -20.25 5.51
C LEU A 166 18.77 -20.18 7.03
N ILE A 167 17.54 -20.32 7.53
CA ILE A 167 17.25 -20.31 8.97
C ILE A 167 17.81 -21.60 9.60
N SER A 168 18.70 -21.44 10.57
CA SER A 168 19.24 -22.57 11.37
C SER A 168 18.33 -22.98 12.53
N GLY A 169 17.36 -22.12 12.90
CA GLY A 169 16.41 -22.34 13.96
C GLY A 169 15.18 -23.16 13.55
N GLN A 170 14.31 -23.41 14.49
CA GLN A 170 13.04 -24.10 14.24
C GLN A 170 12.01 -23.16 13.61
N TYR A 171 11.29 -23.65 12.61
CA TYR A 171 10.19 -22.95 11.96
C TYR A 171 8.87 -23.68 12.21
N TYR A 172 7.95 -22.98 12.88
CA TYR A 172 6.64 -23.53 13.21
C TYR A 172 5.56 -22.90 12.34
N LYS A 173 5.00 -23.67 11.42
CA LYS A 173 3.90 -23.27 10.56
C LYS A 173 2.56 -23.70 11.17
N ASN A 174 1.53 -22.84 10.99
CA ASN A 174 0.17 -23.10 11.49
C ASN A 174 0.04 -23.10 13.03
N TYR A 175 1.00 -22.53 13.73
CA TYR A 175 0.87 -22.29 15.16
C TYR A 175 0.10 -20.99 15.39
N ARG A 176 -1.10 -21.10 15.94
CA ARG A 176 -1.88 -19.92 16.34
C ARG A 176 -1.33 -19.43 17.68
N ILE A 177 -0.56 -18.35 17.64
CA ILE A 177 -0.10 -17.68 18.86
C ILE A 177 -1.30 -17.02 19.54
N LYS A 178 -1.44 -17.20 20.84
CA LYS A 178 -2.52 -16.68 21.68
C LYS A 178 -2.09 -15.48 22.48
N SER A 179 -0.96 -15.59 23.16
CA SER A 179 -0.42 -14.52 23.98
C SER A 179 1.07 -14.67 24.21
N VAL A 180 1.68 -13.57 24.62
CA VAL A 180 3.06 -13.47 25.06
C VAL A 180 3.05 -12.93 26.47
N LYS A 181 3.65 -13.67 27.39
CA LYS A 181 3.71 -13.35 28.81
C LYS A 181 5.16 -13.09 29.23
N ARG A 182 5.41 -11.99 29.89
CA ARG A 182 6.71 -11.69 30.52
C ARG A 182 6.90 -12.50 31.77
N ILE A 183 8.11 -13.00 31.97
CA ILE A 183 8.54 -13.70 33.19
C ILE A 183 9.94 -13.22 33.58
N SER A 184 10.38 -13.51 34.77
CA SER A 184 11.70 -13.07 35.28
C SER A 184 12.90 -13.53 34.44
N SER A 185 12.77 -14.69 33.76
CA SER A 185 13.84 -15.28 32.93
C SER A 185 13.65 -15.13 31.43
N GLY A 186 12.74 -14.24 30.97
CA GLY A 186 12.46 -14.06 29.55
C GLY A 186 10.98 -13.91 29.22
N VAL A 187 10.49 -14.64 28.23
CA VAL A 187 9.11 -14.60 27.76
C VAL A 187 8.54 -16.00 27.51
N GLN A 188 7.27 -16.18 27.77
CA GLN A 188 6.50 -17.36 27.40
C GLN A 188 5.59 -17.03 26.23
N VAL A 189 5.65 -17.79 25.13
CA VAL A 189 4.82 -17.64 23.93
C VAL A 189 3.80 -18.76 23.94
N TYR A 190 2.54 -18.41 24.23
CA TYR A 190 1.42 -19.35 24.30
C TYR A 190 0.81 -19.60 22.93
N TYR A 191 0.51 -20.86 22.62
CA TYR A 191 -0.09 -21.29 21.35
C TYR A 191 -1.16 -22.37 21.54
N GLY A 192 -1.91 -22.69 20.47
CA GLY A 192 -2.86 -23.81 20.47
C GLY A 192 -4.03 -23.68 21.44
N GLY A 193 -4.55 -24.81 21.95
CA GLY A 193 -5.77 -24.93 22.80
C GLY A 193 -5.51 -25.05 24.30
N ASN A 194 -4.40 -25.64 24.72
CA ASN A 194 -4.23 -26.26 26.06
C ASN A 194 -3.19 -25.56 26.95
N ASN A 195 -3.05 -24.25 26.91
CA ASN A 195 -2.04 -23.48 27.66
C ASN A 195 -0.58 -23.98 27.43
N GLU A 196 -0.34 -24.54 26.25
CA GLU A 196 1.01 -24.89 25.81
C GLU A 196 1.82 -23.62 25.50
N PHE A 197 3.09 -23.61 25.87
CA PHE A 197 3.97 -22.47 25.60
C PHE A 197 5.40 -22.91 25.30
N PHE A 198 6.10 -22.04 24.55
CA PHE A 198 7.55 -22.06 24.44
C PHE A 198 8.15 -20.98 25.34
N HIS A 199 9.34 -21.26 25.88
CA HIS A 199 10.12 -20.30 26.64
C HIS A 199 11.26 -19.78 25.77
N TYR A 200 11.44 -18.46 25.76
CA TYR A 200 12.51 -17.78 25.04
C TYR A 200 13.10 -16.65 25.87
N ASP A 201 14.37 -16.29 25.62
CA ASP A 201 15.00 -15.14 26.26
C ASP A 201 14.34 -13.83 25.80
N LYS A 202 13.98 -13.74 24.51
CA LYS A 202 13.35 -12.56 23.89
C LYS A 202 12.34 -12.97 22.83
N VAL A 203 11.41 -12.06 22.53
CA VAL A 203 10.48 -12.19 21.42
C VAL A 203 10.48 -10.94 20.56
N VAL A 204 10.40 -11.13 19.24
CA VAL A 204 10.15 -10.05 18.26
C VAL A 204 8.74 -10.23 17.72
N LEU A 205 7.87 -9.24 17.95
CA LEU A 205 6.51 -9.21 17.41
C LEU A 205 6.53 -8.52 16.05
N ALA A 206 6.50 -9.32 14.99
CA ALA A 206 6.52 -8.86 13.58
C ALA A 206 5.12 -8.90 12.96
N THR A 207 4.11 -8.47 13.70
CA THR A 207 2.69 -8.40 13.32
C THR A 207 2.26 -6.94 13.13
N HIS A 208 0.98 -6.69 12.82
CA HIS A 208 0.43 -5.34 12.93
C HIS A 208 0.52 -4.81 14.36
N ALA A 209 0.62 -3.49 14.53
CA ALA A 209 0.77 -2.88 15.86
C ALA A 209 -0.37 -3.23 16.83
N ASN A 210 -1.61 -3.22 16.35
CA ASN A 210 -2.79 -3.61 17.13
C ASN A 210 -2.77 -5.10 17.49
N GLU A 211 -2.30 -5.97 16.59
CA GLU A 211 -2.14 -7.39 16.84
C GLU A 211 -1.04 -7.64 17.86
N ALA A 212 0.11 -6.96 17.72
CA ALA A 212 1.19 -7.03 18.69
C ALA A 212 0.70 -6.67 20.09
N LEU A 213 -0.04 -5.55 20.21
CA LEU A 213 -0.62 -5.13 21.50
C LEU A 213 -1.57 -6.17 22.09
N ASN A 214 -2.42 -6.77 21.25
CA ASN A 214 -3.38 -7.78 21.67
C ASN A 214 -2.73 -9.13 22.08
N LEU A 215 -1.53 -9.41 21.56
CA LEU A 215 -0.79 -10.63 21.92
C LEU A 215 -0.09 -10.51 23.28
N ILE A 216 0.20 -9.33 23.78
CA ILE A 216 0.89 -9.15 25.05
C ILE A 216 -0.12 -9.29 26.20
N ASP A 217 0.10 -10.26 27.10
CA ASP A 217 -0.81 -10.58 28.21
C ASP A 217 -1.00 -9.37 29.15
N ASN A 218 0.08 -8.73 29.57
CA ASN A 218 0.06 -7.51 30.38
C ASN A 218 0.95 -6.47 29.74
N PRO A 219 0.46 -5.71 28.71
CA PRO A 219 1.26 -4.69 28.07
C PRO A 219 1.57 -3.53 29.04
N LEU A 220 2.80 -3.01 28.96
CA LEU A 220 3.20 -1.82 29.68
C LEU A 220 2.35 -0.62 29.25
N ASP A 221 2.16 0.34 30.15
CA ASP A 221 1.37 1.54 29.84
C ASP A 221 1.92 2.30 28.61
N GLU A 222 3.24 2.35 28.46
CA GLU A 222 3.90 2.97 27.31
C GLU A 222 3.61 2.22 26.02
N GLU A 223 3.64 0.86 26.01
CA GLU A 223 3.28 0.04 24.86
C GLU A 223 1.82 0.25 24.46
N ARG A 224 0.92 0.24 25.44
CA ARG A 224 -0.50 0.50 25.24
C ARG A 224 -0.73 1.88 24.63
N ASN A 225 -0.09 2.91 25.20
CA ASN A 225 -0.24 4.29 24.76
C ASN A 225 0.30 4.52 23.35
N ILE A 226 1.34 3.81 22.94
CA ILE A 226 1.94 3.97 21.61
C ILE A 226 1.24 3.09 20.57
N LEU A 227 1.12 1.77 20.81
CA LEU A 227 0.63 0.82 19.81
C LEU A 227 -0.87 0.97 19.51
N SER A 228 -1.68 1.45 20.45
CA SER A 228 -3.12 1.71 20.23
C SER A 228 -3.41 2.85 19.24
N ASN A 229 -2.42 3.67 18.92
CA ASN A 229 -2.59 4.78 17.96
C ASN A 229 -2.41 4.36 16.50
N PHE A 230 -2.04 3.11 16.23
CA PHE A 230 -1.97 2.56 14.88
C PHE A 230 -3.27 1.84 14.54
N SER A 231 -4.04 2.40 13.65
CA SER A 231 -5.31 1.81 13.19
C SER A 231 -5.15 1.15 11.82
N TYR A 232 -6.06 0.22 11.53
CA TYR A 232 -6.07 -0.56 10.30
C TYR A 232 -7.46 -0.56 9.69
N ARG A 233 -7.53 -0.71 8.36
CA ARG A 233 -8.78 -0.79 7.60
C ARG A 233 -8.88 -2.11 6.86
N GLU A 234 -10.05 -2.71 6.94
CA GLU A 234 -10.37 -3.91 6.18
C GLU A 234 -10.57 -3.58 4.71
N ASN A 235 -10.05 -4.44 3.84
CA ASN A 235 -10.18 -4.36 2.40
C ASN A 235 -10.50 -5.74 1.85
N LEU A 236 -11.63 -5.85 1.15
CA LEU A 236 -11.96 -7.04 0.39
C LEU A 236 -11.16 -7.06 -0.91
N ALA A 237 -10.30 -8.04 -1.06
CA ALA A 237 -9.54 -8.31 -2.28
C ALA A 237 -10.14 -9.52 -3.00
N ILE A 238 -10.47 -9.37 -4.28
CA ILE A 238 -10.99 -10.44 -5.12
C ILE A 238 -9.99 -10.71 -6.25
N LEU A 239 -9.44 -11.91 -6.27
CA LEU A 239 -8.63 -12.42 -7.38
C LEU A 239 -9.57 -13.03 -8.42
N HIS A 240 -9.51 -12.58 -9.68
CA HIS A 240 -10.47 -12.96 -10.72
C HIS A 240 -9.91 -12.81 -12.14
N THR A 241 -10.69 -13.26 -13.13
CA THR A 241 -10.40 -13.15 -14.56
C THR A 241 -11.43 -12.30 -15.32
N ASP A 242 -12.27 -11.53 -14.63
CA ASP A 242 -13.34 -10.74 -15.25
C ASP A 242 -12.82 -9.41 -15.80
N GLU A 243 -12.71 -9.30 -17.13
CA GLU A 243 -12.28 -8.09 -17.83
C GLU A 243 -13.30 -6.93 -17.78
N ASN A 244 -14.56 -7.18 -17.43
CA ASN A 244 -15.59 -6.15 -17.34
C ASN A 244 -15.32 -5.11 -16.23
N ILE A 245 -14.42 -5.44 -15.29
CA ILE A 245 -13.99 -4.53 -14.23
C ILE A 245 -13.03 -3.46 -14.77
N MET A 246 -12.31 -3.77 -15.84
CA MET A 246 -11.28 -2.90 -16.41
C MET A 246 -11.89 -1.72 -17.21
N PRO A 247 -11.09 -0.68 -17.52
CA PRO A 247 -11.52 0.40 -18.42
C PRO A 247 -12.05 -0.15 -19.75
N LYS A 248 -13.05 0.52 -20.34
CA LYS A 248 -13.62 0.13 -21.62
C LYS A 248 -12.59 0.26 -22.76
N ASN A 249 -11.81 1.33 -22.72
CA ASN A 249 -10.70 1.52 -23.67
C ASN A 249 -9.48 0.72 -23.22
N LYS A 250 -9.11 -0.30 -24.00
CA LYS A 250 -7.93 -1.15 -23.70
C LYS A 250 -6.60 -0.40 -23.75
N ASP A 251 -6.51 0.70 -24.50
CA ASP A 251 -5.28 1.51 -24.60
C ASP A 251 -4.89 2.18 -23.28
N VAL A 252 -5.85 2.35 -22.35
CA VAL A 252 -5.58 2.91 -21.02
C VAL A 252 -5.33 1.85 -19.96
N TRP A 253 -5.44 0.56 -20.29
CA TRP A 253 -5.16 -0.50 -19.32
C TRP A 253 -3.76 -0.36 -18.78
N SER A 254 -3.66 -0.37 -17.48
CA SER A 254 -2.44 -0.12 -16.71
C SER A 254 -2.24 -1.21 -15.66
N SER A 255 -1.08 -1.25 -15.06
CA SER A 255 -0.83 -2.15 -13.93
C SER A 255 -1.78 -1.90 -12.78
N TRP A 256 -2.12 -0.62 -12.55
CA TRP A 256 -3.07 -0.15 -11.54
C TRP A 256 -4.20 0.62 -12.22
N ASN A 257 -5.43 0.17 -12.05
CA ASN A 257 -6.60 0.75 -12.70
C ASN A 257 -7.62 1.16 -11.64
N SER A 258 -7.74 2.48 -11.41
CA SER A 258 -8.72 3.02 -10.48
C SER A 258 -10.04 3.25 -11.19
N PHE A 259 -11.12 2.74 -10.61
CA PHE A 259 -12.48 2.97 -11.04
C PHE A 259 -13.21 3.84 -10.04
N VAL A 260 -13.77 4.97 -10.49
CA VAL A 260 -14.46 5.97 -9.67
C VAL A 260 -15.94 5.98 -9.99
N ASP A 261 -16.78 5.86 -8.96
CA ASP A 261 -18.23 6.05 -9.09
C ASP A 261 -18.53 7.55 -9.28
N LYS A 262 -19.11 7.91 -10.43
CA LYS A 262 -19.46 9.32 -10.73
C LYS A 262 -20.53 9.88 -9.80
N LYS A 263 -21.47 9.04 -9.37
CA LYS A 263 -22.60 9.45 -8.51
C LYS A 263 -22.15 9.56 -7.05
N ASN A 264 -21.15 8.78 -6.68
CA ASN A 264 -20.62 8.77 -5.32
C ASN A 264 -19.09 8.68 -5.33
N THR A 265 -18.43 9.82 -5.53
CA THR A 265 -16.96 9.91 -5.57
C THR A 265 -16.28 9.51 -4.26
N SER A 266 -17.04 9.24 -3.18
CA SER A 266 -16.50 8.62 -1.96
C SER A 266 -16.29 7.12 -2.09
N LYS A 267 -16.66 6.52 -3.22
CA LYS A 267 -16.42 5.12 -3.56
C LYS A 267 -15.48 5.02 -4.75
N ASN A 268 -14.45 4.23 -4.58
CA ASN A 268 -13.56 3.81 -5.66
C ASN A 268 -13.20 2.33 -5.48
N SER A 269 -12.82 1.70 -6.56
CA SER A 269 -12.15 0.40 -6.52
C SER A 269 -10.84 0.47 -7.28
N LEU A 270 -9.93 -0.42 -6.94
CA LEU A 270 -8.63 -0.52 -7.58
C LEU A 270 -8.45 -1.94 -8.11
N SER A 271 -8.16 -2.05 -9.40
CA SER A 271 -7.86 -3.33 -10.04
C SER A 271 -6.40 -3.37 -10.50
N TYR A 272 -5.65 -4.31 -9.96
CA TYR A 272 -4.29 -4.60 -10.42
C TYR A 272 -4.36 -5.61 -11.58
N TRP A 273 -3.73 -5.28 -12.70
CA TRP A 273 -3.55 -6.23 -13.80
C TRP A 273 -2.24 -7.00 -13.58
N LEU A 274 -2.38 -8.20 -13.01
CA LEU A 274 -1.24 -8.96 -12.54
C LEU A 274 -0.33 -9.46 -13.67
N ASN A 275 -0.88 -9.68 -14.88
CA ASN A 275 -0.07 -10.08 -16.03
C ASN A 275 0.99 -9.03 -16.38
N LEU A 276 0.60 -7.75 -16.37
CA LEU A 276 1.52 -6.64 -16.64
C LEU A 276 2.43 -6.35 -15.44
N LEU A 277 1.84 -6.36 -14.23
CA LEU A 277 2.54 -5.98 -12.99
C LEU A 277 3.60 -7.01 -12.56
N GLN A 278 3.37 -8.31 -12.86
CA GLN A 278 4.21 -9.42 -12.44
C GLN A 278 4.76 -10.25 -13.63
N ASN A 279 4.70 -9.73 -14.85
CA ASN A 279 5.16 -10.43 -16.07
C ASN A 279 4.62 -11.87 -16.20
N LEU A 280 3.31 -12.06 -15.88
CA LEU A 280 2.71 -13.39 -15.99
C LEU A 280 2.51 -13.77 -17.46
N LYS A 281 3.09 -14.89 -17.87
CA LYS A 281 2.95 -15.46 -19.22
C LYS A 281 1.71 -16.36 -19.33
N ASN A 282 0.58 -15.91 -18.82
CA ASN A 282 -0.68 -16.64 -18.88
C ASN A 282 -1.51 -16.18 -20.07
N GLU A 283 -2.24 -17.10 -20.70
CA GLU A 283 -3.20 -16.79 -21.78
C GLU A 283 -4.37 -15.93 -21.29
N LYS A 284 -4.81 -16.15 -20.05
CA LYS A 284 -5.90 -15.39 -19.42
C LYS A 284 -5.35 -14.22 -18.63
N ASN A 285 -6.07 -13.09 -18.69
CA ASN A 285 -5.82 -11.96 -17.81
C ASN A 285 -6.25 -12.29 -16.37
N ILE A 286 -5.38 -11.98 -15.42
CA ILE A 286 -5.61 -12.16 -14.00
C ILE A 286 -5.60 -10.78 -13.32
N PHE A 287 -6.64 -10.50 -12.58
CA PHE A 287 -6.82 -9.24 -11.87
C PHE A 287 -6.95 -9.47 -10.36
N LEU A 288 -6.48 -8.53 -9.59
CA LEU A 288 -6.80 -8.41 -8.18
C LEU A 288 -7.54 -7.09 -7.96
N THR A 289 -8.81 -7.15 -7.58
CA THR A 289 -9.61 -5.94 -7.34
C THR A 289 -9.85 -5.75 -5.85
N LEU A 290 -9.49 -4.56 -5.36
CA LEU A 290 -9.76 -4.13 -3.99
C LEU A 290 -11.10 -3.37 -3.95
N ASN A 291 -11.96 -3.76 -3.01
CA ASN A 291 -13.25 -3.13 -2.74
C ASN A 291 -14.07 -2.88 -4.01
N PRO A 292 -14.40 -3.94 -4.78
CA PRO A 292 -15.05 -3.80 -6.06
C PRO A 292 -16.41 -3.08 -5.94
N ILE A 293 -16.59 -2.01 -6.71
CA ILE A 293 -17.87 -1.30 -6.84
C ILE A 293 -18.75 -2.02 -7.89
N LYS A 294 -18.11 -2.45 -8.98
CA LYS A 294 -18.78 -3.29 -9.99
C LYS A 294 -18.85 -4.73 -9.53
N LYS A 295 -19.97 -5.39 -9.85
CA LYS A 295 -20.10 -6.83 -9.60
C LYS A 295 -19.16 -7.63 -10.50
N ILE A 296 -18.34 -8.47 -9.89
CA ILE A 296 -17.52 -9.46 -10.58
C ILE A 296 -18.36 -10.72 -10.77
N SER A 297 -18.31 -11.34 -11.95
CA SER A 297 -19.01 -12.59 -12.24
C SER A 297 -18.47 -13.71 -11.35
N GLU A 298 -19.37 -14.43 -10.66
CA GLU A 298 -18.97 -15.45 -9.66
C GLU A 298 -18.14 -16.59 -10.29
N ASP A 299 -18.46 -16.98 -11.54
CA ASP A 299 -17.73 -17.98 -12.31
C ASP A 299 -16.29 -17.59 -12.68
N LYS A 300 -15.98 -16.29 -12.58
CA LYS A 300 -14.64 -15.76 -12.86
C LYS A 300 -13.83 -15.45 -11.60
N ILE A 301 -14.41 -15.66 -10.41
CA ILE A 301 -13.72 -15.45 -9.14
C ILE A 301 -12.82 -16.65 -8.85
N ILE A 302 -11.54 -16.39 -8.61
CA ILE A 302 -10.56 -17.38 -8.18
C ILE A 302 -10.52 -17.47 -6.66
N LYS A 303 -10.48 -16.30 -5.98
CA LYS A 303 -10.39 -16.23 -4.52
C LYS A 303 -10.86 -14.89 -3.97
N LYS A 304 -11.52 -14.91 -2.82
CA LYS A 304 -11.84 -13.72 -1.99
C LYS A 304 -10.93 -13.74 -0.77
N ILE A 305 -10.32 -12.59 -0.44
CA ILE A 305 -9.36 -12.44 0.68
C ILE A 305 -9.69 -11.14 1.38
N ASN A 306 -9.78 -11.16 2.70
CA ASN A 306 -9.87 -9.95 3.51
C ASN A 306 -8.47 -9.58 3.98
N PHE A 307 -8.01 -8.38 3.60
CA PHE A 307 -6.78 -7.79 4.08
C PHE A 307 -7.07 -6.65 5.03
N THR A 308 -6.14 -6.39 5.93
CA THR A 308 -6.12 -5.19 6.75
C THR A 308 -4.89 -4.35 6.36
N HIS A 309 -5.13 -3.07 6.06
CA HIS A 309 -4.05 -2.13 5.69
C HIS A 309 -3.92 -1.02 6.72
N PRO A 310 -2.70 -0.55 7.00
CA PRO A 310 -2.48 0.52 7.96
C PRO A 310 -3.12 1.83 7.49
N TYR A 311 -3.67 2.57 8.43
CA TYR A 311 -4.22 3.91 8.23
C TYR A 311 -3.35 4.94 8.91
N TYR A 312 -2.88 5.93 8.14
CA TYR A 312 -1.95 6.95 8.61
C TYR A 312 -2.65 8.28 8.84
N ASP A 313 -3.08 8.49 10.07
CA ASP A 313 -3.52 9.79 10.58
C ASP A 313 -2.39 10.50 11.37
N GLN A 314 -2.68 11.70 11.86
CA GLN A 314 -1.71 12.46 12.64
C GLN A 314 -1.28 11.72 13.91
N LYS A 315 -2.20 10.96 14.54
CA LYS A 315 -1.88 10.19 15.76
C LYS A 315 -0.85 9.09 15.49
N ALA A 316 -1.04 8.35 14.40
CA ALA A 316 -0.08 7.33 13.99
C ALA A 316 1.31 7.94 13.73
N LEU A 317 1.38 9.06 12.99
CA LEU A 317 2.64 9.74 12.68
C LEU A 317 3.36 10.29 13.92
N ASP A 318 2.61 10.87 14.84
CA ASP A 318 3.18 11.38 16.10
C ASP A 318 3.75 10.25 16.95
N ASN A 319 3.10 9.08 16.94
CA ASN A 319 3.54 7.92 17.71
C ASN A 319 4.65 7.08 17.03
N GLN A 320 4.86 7.19 15.72
CA GLN A 320 6.01 6.54 15.06
C GLN A 320 7.35 6.92 15.70
N LYS A 321 7.50 8.16 16.14
CA LYS A 321 8.73 8.65 16.79
C LYS A 321 8.99 7.94 18.13
N ASN A 322 7.92 7.52 18.79
CA ASN A 322 7.95 6.91 20.12
C ASN A 322 8.16 5.37 20.05
N LEU A 323 8.05 4.72 18.89
CA LEU A 323 8.25 3.28 18.75
C LEU A 323 9.62 2.78 19.23
N LYS A 324 10.62 3.66 19.23
CA LYS A 324 11.97 3.33 19.73
C LYS A 324 12.01 3.17 21.24
N SER A 325 11.16 3.90 21.99
CA SER A 325 11.17 3.87 23.46
C SER A 325 10.64 2.55 24.04
N ILE A 326 9.82 1.82 23.28
CA ILE A 326 9.26 0.53 23.72
C ILE A 326 10.09 -0.69 23.30
N GLN A 327 11.22 -0.47 22.57
CA GLN A 327 12.04 -1.61 22.11
C GLN A 327 12.80 -2.25 23.24
N ASN A 328 12.78 -3.59 23.25
CA ASN A 328 13.48 -4.43 24.22
C ASN A 328 13.12 -4.14 25.69
N LYS A 329 11.92 -3.60 25.94
CA LYS A 329 11.36 -3.47 27.29
C LYS A 329 10.95 -4.85 27.78
N GLU A 330 11.58 -5.33 28.85
CA GLU A 330 11.31 -6.65 29.42
C GLU A 330 11.25 -7.76 28.34
N ASN A 331 12.25 -7.78 27.46
CA ASN A 331 12.49 -8.83 26.45
C ASN A 331 11.48 -8.89 25.28
N ILE A 332 10.63 -7.87 25.07
CA ILE A 332 9.77 -7.76 23.89
C ILE A 332 10.29 -6.69 22.95
N LEU A 333 10.40 -7.04 21.66
CA LEU A 333 10.75 -6.14 20.57
C LEU A 333 9.62 -6.12 19.53
N PHE A 334 9.55 -5.04 18.77
CA PHE A 334 8.54 -4.81 17.75
C PHE A 334 9.21 -4.47 16.42
N CYS A 335 8.69 -5.02 15.34
CA CYS A 335 9.03 -4.60 13.98
C CYS A 335 7.81 -4.68 13.07
N GLY A 336 7.85 -3.95 11.95
CA GLY A 336 6.77 -3.97 10.98
C GLY A 336 6.70 -2.70 10.15
N SER A 337 5.89 -2.73 9.11
CA SER A 337 5.74 -1.61 8.17
C SER A 337 5.18 -0.32 8.79
N TYR A 338 4.54 -0.41 9.97
CA TYR A 338 4.02 0.74 10.70
C TYR A 338 5.12 1.65 11.31
N PHE A 339 6.38 1.24 11.25
CA PHE A 339 7.54 2.09 11.57
C PHE A 339 7.83 3.17 10.52
N GLY A 340 7.19 3.10 9.35
CA GLY A 340 7.36 4.04 8.25
C GLY A 340 6.09 4.28 7.45
N TYR A 341 6.18 4.18 6.13
CA TYR A 341 5.07 4.48 5.22
C TYR A 341 4.11 3.31 4.98
N GLY A 342 4.38 2.13 5.55
CA GLY A 342 3.54 0.94 5.41
C GLY A 342 3.99 -0.03 4.33
N PHE A 343 5.22 0.05 3.87
CA PHE A 343 5.76 -0.77 2.79
C PHE A 343 6.81 -1.77 3.28
N HIS A 344 7.22 -2.70 2.41
CA HIS A 344 8.20 -3.72 2.74
C HIS A 344 9.56 -3.16 3.16
N GLU A 345 9.98 -2.04 2.56
CA GLU A 345 11.19 -1.34 2.98
C GLU A 345 11.14 -0.93 4.45
N ASP A 346 9.98 -0.43 4.89
CA ASP A 346 9.81 0.00 6.28
C ASP A 346 9.84 -1.21 7.24
N GLY A 347 9.26 -2.32 6.80
CA GLY A 347 9.27 -3.56 7.58
C GLY A 347 10.68 -4.13 7.76
N ILE A 348 11.47 -4.20 6.68
CA ILE A 348 12.83 -4.75 6.77
C ILE A 348 13.82 -3.80 7.46
N LYS A 349 13.53 -2.50 7.45
CA LYS A 349 14.32 -1.49 8.14
C LYS A 349 14.09 -1.47 9.64
N SER A 350 12.88 -1.80 10.07
CA SER A 350 12.49 -1.78 11.49
C SER A 350 13.17 -2.87 12.31
#